data_c60a31fed481b26093f3eb193932a7c0
#
_entry.id   c60a31fed481b26093f3eb193932a7c0
#
_cell.length_a   1.000
_cell.length_b   1.000
_cell.length_c   1.000
_cell.angle_alpha   90.00
_cell.angle_beta   90.00
_cell.angle_gamma   90.00
#
_symmetry.space_group_name_H-M   'P 1'
#
loop_
_entity.id
_entity.type
_entity.pdbx_description
1 polymer ?
#
loop_
_entity_poly.entity_id
_entity_poly.type
_entity_poly.pdbx_seq_one_letter_code
_entity_poly.pdbx_strand_id
1 'polypeptide(L)'
;HLNRLWALVSRLRGGRIDFVLDNAGFELYCDCVYADWLIQTGIAREVHFHGKRIPWFVSDVTRKDWSWLLNIMTYGALFPDASPKEVESLRTLGKRWKQYEKEGKWVYEQHPFWCSGYTFWELPAEAPDLFHYLCESNLVLFKGDLNHRKLTYDCQAPTSTPFEEAIGPMAKEQGAPPVASLRTIKSDVV
;
A
#
# COMPACT_ATOMS: atom_id res chain seq x y z
N HIS A 1 -9.67 -14.64 7.30
CA HIS A 1 -8.53 -13.91 6.72
C HIS A 1 -8.02 -12.81 7.67
N LEU A 2 -8.87 -11.91 8.20
CA LEU A 2 -8.45 -10.82 9.10
C LEU A 2 -7.68 -11.31 10.34
N ASN A 3 -8.09 -12.41 10.95
CA ASN A 3 -7.38 -12.98 12.12
C ASN A 3 -5.96 -13.43 11.78
N ARG A 4 -5.73 -13.94 10.55
CA ARG A 4 -4.37 -14.31 10.08
C ARG A 4 -3.51 -13.08 9.87
N LEU A 5 -4.06 -12.05 9.20
CA LEU A 5 -3.35 -10.78 9.01
C LEU A 5 -3.01 -10.13 10.35
N TRP A 6 -3.98 -10.09 11.28
CA TRP A 6 -3.74 -9.58 12.63
C TRP A 6 -2.66 -10.38 13.38
N ALA A 7 -2.70 -11.71 13.29
CA ALA A 7 -1.70 -12.56 13.92
C ALA A 7 -0.29 -12.35 13.38
N LEU A 8 -0.14 -11.99 12.08
CA LEU A 8 1.12 -11.59 11.50
C LEU A 8 1.54 -10.20 11.99
N VAL A 9 0.71 -9.19 11.78
CA VAL A 9 1.01 -7.77 12.08
C VAL A 9 1.31 -7.58 13.57
N SER A 10 0.51 -8.17 14.46
CA SER A 10 0.67 -8.02 15.92
C SER A 10 1.96 -8.63 16.47
N ARG A 11 2.65 -9.47 15.71
CA ARG A 11 3.94 -10.07 16.09
C ARG A 11 5.14 -9.28 15.58
N LEU A 12 4.95 -8.39 14.62
CA LEU A 12 6.04 -7.58 14.09
C LEU A 12 6.57 -6.63 15.18
N ARG A 13 7.87 -6.42 15.17
CA ARG A 13 8.56 -5.48 16.04
C ARG A 13 9.60 -4.73 15.20
N GLY A 14 9.24 -3.53 14.77
CA GLY A 14 10.12 -2.70 13.95
C GLY A 14 10.35 -3.25 12.53
N GLY A 15 9.36 -3.92 11.94
CA GLY A 15 9.42 -4.43 10.58
C GLY A 15 9.25 -3.34 9.51
N ARG A 16 9.51 -3.69 8.25
CA ARG A 16 9.13 -2.90 7.07
C ARG A 16 7.79 -3.39 6.54
N ILE A 17 6.89 -2.47 6.24
CA ILE A 17 5.58 -2.78 5.62
C ILE A 17 5.43 -1.93 4.36
N ASP A 18 5.08 -2.58 3.25
CA ASP A 18 4.88 -1.93 1.97
C ASP A 18 3.40 -1.88 1.59
N PHE A 19 2.95 -0.72 1.10
CA PHE A 19 1.62 -0.49 0.56
C PHE A 19 1.70 -0.28 -0.94
N VAL A 20 1.16 -1.18 -1.73
CA VAL A 20 0.92 -0.94 -3.16
C VAL A 20 -0.42 -0.24 -3.29
N LEU A 21 -0.35 1.07 -3.52
CA LEU A 21 -1.48 1.98 -3.41
C LEU A 21 -2.49 1.82 -4.56
N ASP A 22 -3.73 2.22 -4.30
CA ASP A 22 -4.82 2.32 -5.27
C ASP A 22 -5.27 3.78 -5.39
N ASN A 23 -6.35 4.18 -4.73
CA ASN A 23 -6.96 5.47 -4.95
C ASN A 23 -6.36 6.61 -4.11
N ALA A 24 -6.21 7.76 -4.74
CA ALA A 24 -5.96 9.04 -4.07
C ALA A 24 -7.16 9.49 -3.20
N GLY A 25 -7.04 10.63 -2.57
CA GLY A 25 -8.09 11.21 -1.74
C GLY A 25 -8.29 10.50 -0.41
N PHE A 26 -9.52 10.16 -0.07
CA PHE A 26 -9.87 9.63 1.25
C PHE A 26 -9.24 8.25 1.53
N GLU A 27 -9.10 7.40 0.52
CA GLU A 27 -8.44 6.09 0.68
C GLU A 27 -6.97 6.27 1.07
N LEU A 28 -6.23 7.11 0.36
CA LEU A 28 -4.84 7.44 0.70
C LEU A 28 -4.71 8.03 2.10
N TYR A 29 -5.65 8.89 2.50
CA TYR A 29 -5.71 9.43 3.87
C TYR A 29 -5.83 8.29 4.90
N CYS A 30 -6.74 7.34 4.69
CA CYS A 30 -6.91 6.18 5.57
C CYS A 30 -5.67 5.29 5.61
N ASP A 31 -5.01 5.07 4.47
CA ASP A 31 -3.76 4.31 4.40
C ASP A 31 -2.64 5.00 5.20
N CYS A 32 -2.54 6.32 5.10
CA CYS A 32 -1.61 7.12 5.91
C CYS A 32 -1.92 7.06 7.41
N VAL A 33 -3.20 7.10 7.82
CA VAL A 33 -3.60 6.92 9.23
C VAL A 33 -3.19 5.56 9.75
N TYR A 34 -3.39 4.51 8.95
CA TYR A 34 -2.97 3.15 9.32
C TYR A 34 -1.44 3.03 9.41
N ALA A 35 -0.72 3.59 8.45
CA ALA A 35 0.74 3.63 8.48
C ALA A 35 1.30 4.41 9.69
N ASP A 36 0.68 5.54 10.05
CA ASP A 36 1.01 6.29 11.26
C ASP A 36 0.86 5.43 12.52
N TRP A 37 -0.24 4.71 12.62
CA TRP A 37 -0.48 3.78 13.73
C TRP A 37 0.57 2.67 13.78
N LEU A 38 0.97 2.09 12.64
CA LEU A 38 2.01 1.06 12.58
C LEU A 38 3.36 1.57 13.12
N ILE A 39 3.73 2.80 12.78
CA ILE A 39 4.96 3.45 13.30
C ILE A 39 4.82 3.76 14.80
N GLN A 40 3.70 4.37 15.22
CA GLN A 40 3.48 4.79 16.61
C GLN A 40 3.47 3.62 17.59
N THR A 41 2.97 2.47 17.16
CA THR A 41 2.92 1.25 17.98
C THR A 41 4.20 0.43 17.96
N GLY A 42 5.20 0.82 17.14
CA GLY A 42 6.46 0.09 16.97
C GLY A 42 6.31 -1.24 16.22
N ILE A 43 5.17 -1.48 15.58
CA ILE A 43 4.95 -2.63 14.70
C ILE A 43 5.85 -2.51 13.48
N ALA A 44 5.86 -1.31 12.85
CA ALA A 44 6.78 -0.98 11.78
C ALA A 44 7.80 0.07 12.23
N ARG A 45 9.05 -0.05 11.75
CA ARG A 45 10.05 1.02 11.82
C ARG A 45 9.95 1.93 10.61
N GLU A 46 9.52 1.38 9.48
CA GLU A 46 9.37 2.08 8.20
C GLU A 46 8.19 1.54 7.41
N VAL A 47 7.57 2.42 6.64
CA VAL A 47 6.47 2.07 5.72
C VAL A 47 6.81 2.64 4.35
N HIS A 48 6.74 1.77 3.32
CA HIS A 48 7.02 2.14 1.93
C HIS A 48 5.70 2.17 1.16
N PHE A 49 5.47 3.25 0.42
CA PHE A 49 4.26 3.48 -0.36
C PHE A 49 4.61 3.45 -1.84
N HIS A 50 4.04 2.51 -2.57
CA HIS A 50 4.24 2.35 -4.00
C HIS A 50 3.08 3.00 -4.75
N GLY A 51 3.33 4.20 -5.29
CA GLY A 51 2.39 4.90 -6.16
C GLY A 51 2.71 4.69 -7.63
N LYS A 52 1.88 5.25 -8.50
CA LYS A 52 2.02 5.16 -9.94
C LYS A 52 2.68 6.41 -10.53
N ARG A 53 3.44 6.25 -11.60
CA ARG A 53 4.05 7.38 -12.33
C ARG A 53 3.00 8.23 -13.04
N ILE A 54 1.95 7.56 -13.54
CA ILE A 54 0.77 8.16 -14.15
C ILE A 54 -0.45 7.46 -13.58
N PRO A 55 -1.63 8.11 -13.47
CA PRO A 55 -2.84 7.42 -13.10
C PRO A 55 -3.22 6.44 -14.23
N TRP A 56 -3.19 5.14 -13.92
CA TRP A 56 -3.62 4.10 -14.86
C TRP A 56 -5.12 4.15 -15.07
N PHE A 57 -5.83 4.27 -13.96
CA PHE A 57 -7.20 4.74 -13.90
C PHE A 57 -7.21 6.09 -13.15
N VAL A 58 -8.17 6.93 -13.47
CA VAL A 58 -8.22 8.36 -13.11
C VAL A 58 -7.83 8.68 -11.64
N SER A 59 -8.12 7.77 -10.71
CA SER A 59 -7.97 7.99 -9.25
C SER A 59 -6.70 7.41 -8.64
N ASP A 60 -5.83 6.77 -9.42
CA ASP A 60 -4.59 6.18 -8.89
C ASP A 60 -3.68 7.24 -8.25
N VAL A 61 -3.07 6.85 -7.11
CA VAL A 61 -2.12 7.71 -6.39
C VAL A 61 -0.86 7.95 -7.20
N THR A 62 -0.56 9.22 -7.44
CA THR A 62 0.71 9.68 -8.03
C THR A 62 1.53 10.47 -7.00
N ARG A 63 2.78 10.83 -7.35
CA ARG A 63 3.60 11.72 -6.51
C ARG A 63 2.92 13.06 -6.23
N LYS A 64 2.13 13.56 -7.17
CA LYS A 64 1.38 14.81 -7.01
C LYS A 64 0.34 14.67 -5.89
N ASP A 65 -0.43 13.58 -5.89
CA ASP A 65 -1.48 13.32 -4.91
C ASP A 65 -0.89 13.10 -3.51
N TRP A 66 0.21 12.35 -3.43
CA TRP A 66 0.98 12.15 -2.20
C TRP A 66 1.43 13.48 -1.59
N SER A 67 2.14 14.29 -2.40
CA SER A 67 2.65 15.58 -1.95
C SER A 67 1.53 16.55 -1.58
N TRP A 68 0.41 16.53 -2.33
CA TRP A 68 -0.76 17.33 -2.04
C TRP A 68 -1.38 16.96 -0.70
N LEU A 69 -1.58 15.65 -0.42
CA LEU A 69 -2.15 15.20 0.84
C LEU A 69 -1.31 15.65 2.03
N LEU A 70 0.01 15.38 2.01
CA LEU A 70 0.89 15.78 3.11
C LEU A 70 0.89 17.31 3.34
N ASN A 71 0.79 18.09 2.26
CA ASN A 71 0.72 19.54 2.35
C ASN A 71 -0.60 20.01 2.96
N ILE A 72 -1.74 19.56 2.41
CA ILE A 72 -3.06 20.03 2.87
C ILE A 72 -3.34 19.62 4.32
N MET A 73 -2.88 18.43 4.73
CA MET A 73 -2.94 17.98 6.13
C MET A 73 -2.15 18.93 7.05
N THR A 74 -0.98 19.37 6.63
CA THR A 74 -0.15 20.30 7.42
C THR A 74 -0.83 21.64 7.63
N TYR A 75 -1.64 22.09 6.68
CA TYR A 75 -2.45 23.31 6.82
C TYR A 75 -3.79 23.08 7.55
N GLY A 76 -4.20 21.83 7.75
CA GLY A 76 -5.46 21.45 8.39
C GLY A 76 -6.69 21.78 7.54
N ALA A 77 -6.53 21.88 6.21
CA ALA A 77 -7.57 22.35 5.30
C ALA A 77 -8.25 21.20 4.51
N LEU A 78 -8.04 19.95 4.90
CA LEU A 78 -8.59 18.79 4.17
C LEU A 78 -10.11 18.68 4.30
N PHE A 79 -10.65 19.07 5.46
CA PHE A 79 -12.09 19.02 5.75
C PHE A 79 -12.60 20.43 6.02
N PRO A 80 -13.36 21.04 5.08
CA PRO A 80 -13.81 22.44 5.19
C PRO A 80 -14.68 22.74 6.43
N ASP A 81 -15.46 21.75 6.85
CA ASP A 81 -16.41 21.87 7.97
C ASP A 81 -15.80 21.45 9.33
N ALA A 82 -14.49 21.18 9.36
CA ALA A 82 -13.81 20.76 10.58
C ALA A 82 -13.78 21.87 11.62
N SER A 83 -14.09 21.52 12.86
CA SER A 83 -13.96 22.42 14.01
C SER A 83 -12.49 22.81 14.24
N PRO A 84 -12.20 23.93 14.98
CA PRO A 84 -10.82 24.33 15.28
C PRO A 84 -9.98 23.23 15.94
N LYS A 85 -10.58 22.40 16.79
CA LYS A 85 -9.90 21.27 17.45
C LYS A 85 -9.53 20.17 16.45
N GLU A 86 -10.42 19.87 15.51
CA GLU A 86 -10.16 18.88 14.46
C GLU A 86 -9.08 19.37 13.49
N VAL A 87 -9.13 20.65 13.11
CA VAL A 87 -8.09 21.30 12.29
C VAL A 87 -6.71 21.17 12.95
N GLU A 88 -6.60 21.41 14.26
CA GLU A 88 -5.32 21.27 14.98
C GLU A 88 -4.87 19.80 15.04
N SER A 89 -5.78 18.86 15.19
CA SER A 89 -5.50 17.43 15.11
C SER A 89 -4.96 17.03 13.74
N LEU A 90 -5.58 17.52 12.66
CA LEU A 90 -5.13 17.30 11.27
C LEU A 90 -3.73 17.88 11.04
N ARG A 91 -3.48 19.10 11.53
CA ARG A 91 -2.14 19.73 11.44
C ARG A 91 -1.08 18.93 12.19
N THR A 92 -1.40 18.40 13.34
CA THR A 92 -0.50 17.56 14.13
C THR A 92 -0.14 16.29 13.36
N LEU A 93 -1.12 15.62 12.76
CA LEU A 93 -0.90 14.47 11.88
C LEU A 93 -0.02 14.87 10.68
N GLY A 94 -0.38 15.91 9.96
CA GLY A 94 0.34 16.35 8.77
C GLY A 94 1.80 16.70 9.05
N LYS A 95 2.08 17.39 10.14
CA LYS A 95 3.47 17.68 10.59
C LYS A 95 4.24 16.40 10.90
N ARG A 96 3.62 15.44 11.59
CA ARG A 96 4.22 14.15 11.93
C ARG A 96 4.51 13.33 10.69
N TRP A 97 3.60 13.23 9.74
CA TRP A 97 3.77 12.50 8.49
C TRP A 97 4.90 13.08 7.63
N LYS A 98 5.00 14.40 7.53
CA LYS A 98 6.16 15.05 6.88
C LYS A 98 7.48 14.77 7.60
N GLN A 99 7.45 14.68 8.93
CA GLN A 99 8.64 14.33 9.69
C GLN A 99 9.04 12.87 9.43
N TYR A 100 8.09 11.93 9.29
CA TYR A 100 8.39 10.56 8.89
C TYR A 100 9.02 10.46 7.50
N GLU A 101 8.50 11.23 6.53
CA GLU A 101 9.12 11.29 5.20
C GLU A 101 10.56 11.82 5.28
N LYS A 102 10.80 12.89 6.04
CA LYS A 102 12.14 13.45 6.24
C LYS A 102 13.11 12.50 6.96
N GLU A 103 12.62 11.69 7.88
CA GLU A 103 13.40 10.71 8.66
C GLU A 103 13.58 9.37 7.90
N GLY A 104 12.99 9.22 6.72
CA GLY A 104 12.99 7.96 5.97
C GLY A 104 12.13 6.85 6.60
N LYS A 105 11.28 7.18 7.58
CA LYS A 105 10.30 6.24 8.13
C LYS A 105 9.15 5.99 7.16
N TRP A 106 8.83 6.99 6.34
CA TRP A 106 7.92 6.88 5.22
C TRP A 106 8.68 7.14 3.94
N VAL A 107 8.64 6.17 3.03
CA VAL A 107 9.29 6.22 1.73
C VAL A 107 8.22 6.11 0.66
N TYR A 108 8.19 7.05 -0.28
CA TYR A 108 7.27 6.99 -1.42
C TYR A 108 8.04 6.64 -2.69
N GLU A 109 7.69 5.50 -3.27
CA GLU A 109 8.32 4.93 -4.44
C GLU A 109 7.41 4.94 -5.68
N GLN A 110 8.02 4.99 -6.85
CA GLN A 110 7.32 4.87 -8.13
C GLN A 110 8.14 4.02 -9.09
N HIS A 111 7.74 2.79 -9.29
CA HIS A 111 8.37 1.92 -10.28
C HIS A 111 7.52 1.88 -11.56
N PRO A 112 8.14 1.88 -12.79
CA PRO A 112 7.40 1.84 -14.05
C PRO A 112 6.53 0.59 -14.21
N PHE A 113 6.91 -0.51 -13.59
CA PHE A 113 6.14 -1.76 -13.62
C PHE A 113 4.70 -1.59 -13.15
N TRP A 114 4.44 -0.71 -12.19
CA TRP A 114 3.08 -0.46 -11.69
C TRP A 114 2.12 0.11 -12.74
N CYS A 115 2.68 0.70 -13.82
CA CYS A 115 1.94 1.24 -14.97
C CYS A 115 2.10 0.38 -16.23
N SER A 116 2.59 -0.86 -16.12
CA SER A 116 2.76 -1.79 -17.24
C SER A 116 1.53 -2.66 -17.46
N GLY A 117 1.43 -3.31 -18.61
CA GLY A 117 0.41 -4.31 -18.91
C GLY A 117 0.65 -5.68 -18.26
N TYR A 118 1.82 -5.91 -17.68
CA TYR A 118 2.17 -7.18 -17.03
C TYR A 118 1.35 -7.43 -15.77
N THR A 119 1.02 -8.68 -15.52
CA THR A 119 0.49 -9.12 -14.24
C THR A 119 1.61 -9.23 -13.19
N PHE A 120 1.26 -9.39 -11.93
CA PHE A 120 2.30 -9.53 -10.89
C PHE A 120 2.94 -10.92 -10.87
N TRP A 121 2.43 -11.86 -11.64
CA TRP A 121 3.09 -13.14 -11.90
C TRP A 121 4.39 -12.97 -12.69
N GLU A 122 4.46 -11.93 -13.50
CA GLU A 122 5.60 -11.61 -14.34
C GLU A 122 6.61 -10.69 -13.62
N LEU A 123 6.27 -10.20 -12.42
CA LEU A 123 7.10 -9.26 -11.67
C LEU A 123 8.55 -9.77 -11.44
N PRO A 124 8.79 -11.04 -11.05
CA PRO A 124 10.16 -11.53 -10.85
C PRO A 124 11.01 -11.51 -12.12
N ALA A 125 10.39 -11.67 -13.30
CA ALA A 125 11.08 -11.69 -14.58
C ALA A 125 11.24 -10.30 -15.21
N GLU A 126 10.16 -9.48 -15.18
CA GLU A 126 10.08 -8.21 -15.89
C GLU A 126 10.58 -7.01 -15.07
N ALA A 127 10.62 -7.15 -13.74
CA ALA A 127 11.12 -6.14 -12.81
C ALA A 127 11.78 -6.80 -11.59
N PRO A 128 12.88 -7.55 -11.78
CA PRO A 128 13.55 -8.27 -10.69
C PRO A 128 14.05 -7.35 -9.59
N ASP A 129 14.44 -6.14 -9.90
CA ASP A 129 14.83 -5.11 -8.93
C ASP A 129 13.68 -4.74 -7.99
N LEU A 130 12.48 -4.53 -8.53
CA LEU A 130 11.28 -4.28 -7.73
C LEU A 130 10.88 -5.52 -6.91
N PHE A 131 10.96 -6.71 -7.51
CA PHE A 131 10.66 -7.94 -6.78
C PHE A 131 11.59 -8.13 -5.58
N HIS A 132 12.90 -8.00 -5.78
CA HIS A 132 13.88 -8.08 -4.70
C HIS A 132 13.66 -6.99 -3.64
N TYR A 133 13.28 -5.79 -4.07
CA TYR A 133 12.94 -4.71 -3.14
C TYR A 133 11.75 -5.09 -2.24
N LEU A 134 10.70 -5.71 -2.81
CA LEU A 134 9.53 -6.18 -2.04
C LEU A 134 9.88 -7.36 -1.13
N CYS A 135 10.84 -8.21 -1.51
CA CYS A 135 11.29 -9.33 -0.66
C CYS A 135 11.91 -8.89 0.68
N GLU A 136 12.34 -7.64 0.80
CA GLU A 136 12.83 -7.08 2.07
C GLU A 136 11.70 -6.74 3.06
N SER A 137 10.43 -6.78 2.61
CA SER A 137 9.27 -6.41 3.41
C SER A 137 8.81 -7.55 4.31
N ASN A 138 8.38 -7.20 5.51
CA ASN A 138 7.73 -8.13 6.42
C ASN A 138 6.25 -8.35 6.08
N LEU A 139 5.68 -7.45 5.27
CA LEU A 139 4.32 -7.57 4.72
C LEU A 139 4.17 -6.60 3.55
N VAL A 140 3.59 -7.07 2.45
CA VAL A 140 3.14 -6.23 1.34
C VAL A 140 1.62 -6.21 1.29
N LEU A 141 1.04 -5.03 1.39
CA LEU A 141 -0.41 -4.79 1.31
C LEU A 141 -0.75 -4.26 -0.08
N PHE A 142 -1.40 -5.08 -0.88
CA PHE A 142 -1.93 -4.67 -2.17
C PHE A 142 -3.33 -4.09 -1.98
N LYS A 143 -3.53 -2.84 -2.42
CA LYS A 143 -4.76 -2.07 -2.27
C LYS A 143 -5.53 -2.05 -3.58
N GLY A 144 -6.85 -2.29 -3.47
CA GLY A 144 -7.80 -2.14 -4.57
C GLY A 144 -7.93 -3.33 -5.49
N ASP A 145 -8.99 -3.26 -6.31
CA ASP A 145 -9.39 -4.35 -7.20
C ASP A 145 -8.40 -4.56 -8.34
N LEU A 146 -7.86 -3.50 -8.93
CA LEU A 146 -6.87 -3.62 -10.00
C LEU A 146 -5.63 -4.39 -9.54
N ASN A 147 -5.07 -4.04 -8.39
CA ASN A 147 -3.90 -4.73 -7.85
C ASN A 147 -4.22 -6.20 -7.52
N HIS A 148 -5.42 -6.48 -7.01
CA HIS A 148 -5.85 -7.85 -6.78
C HIS A 148 -5.96 -8.64 -8.09
N ARG A 149 -6.57 -8.07 -9.13
CA ARG A 149 -6.67 -8.71 -10.46
C ARG A 149 -5.30 -9.01 -11.04
N LYS A 150 -4.37 -8.07 -10.94
CA LYS A 150 -2.98 -8.29 -11.38
C LYS A 150 -2.25 -9.36 -10.55
N LEU A 151 -2.55 -9.49 -9.25
CA LEU A 151 -2.03 -10.57 -8.41
C LEU A 151 -2.53 -11.95 -8.85
N THR A 152 -3.81 -12.05 -9.26
CA THR A 152 -4.47 -13.32 -9.60
C THR A 152 -4.47 -13.57 -11.11
N TYR A 153 -3.59 -12.93 -11.87
CA TYR A 153 -3.46 -13.02 -13.32
C TYR A 153 -4.72 -12.58 -14.10
N ASP A 154 -5.61 -11.86 -13.45
CA ASP A 154 -6.94 -11.44 -13.99
C ASP A 154 -7.79 -12.62 -14.51
N CYS A 155 -7.61 -13.81 -13.94
CA CYS A 155 -8.26 -15.04 -14.34
C CYS A 155 -9.29 -15.49 -13.32
N GLN A 156 -10.34 -16.13 -13.82
CA GLN A 156 -11.25 -16.88 -12.97
C GLN A 156 -10.59 -18.20 -12.55
N ALA A 157 -10.59 -18.46 -11.26
CA ALA A 157 -10.16 -19.71 -10.68
C ALA A 157 -11.33 -20.31 -9.84
N PRO A 158 -11.31 -21.62 -9.55
CA PRO A 158 -12.26 -22.19 -8.60
C PRO A 158 -12.25 -21.43 -7.27
N THR A 159 -13.40 -21.15 -6.68
CA THR A 159 -13.51 -20.39 -5.42
C THR A 159 -12.83 -21.06 -4.23
N SER A 160 -12.49 -22.36 -4.37
CA SER A 160 -11.70 -23.12 -3.40
C SER A 160 -10.17 -22.97 -3.59
N THR A 161 -9.71 -22.28 -4.62
CA THR A 161 -8.27 -22.09 -4.88
C THR A 161 -7.63 -21.35 -3.71
N PRO A 162 -6.58 -21.90 -3.07
CA PRO A 162 -5.84 -21.20 -2.03
C PRO A 162 -5.24 -19.88 -2.56
N PHE A 163 -5.25 -18.85 -1.73
CA PHE A 163 -4.74 -17.52 -2.13
C PHE A 163 -3.27 -17.58 -2.58
N GLU A 164 -2.45 -18.38 -1.89
CA GLU A 164 -1.04 -18.58 -2.24
C GLU A 164 -0.86 -19.22 -3.64
N GLU A 165 -1.82 -20.03 -4.09
CA GLU A 165 -1.83 -20.56 -5.46
C GLU A 165 -2.28 -19.52 -6.46
N ALA A 166 -3.31 -18.75 -6.12
CA ALA A 166 -3.87 -17.72 -6.98
C ALA A 166 -2.90 -16.57 -7.28
N ILE A 167 -1.99 -16.25 -6.35
CA ILE A 167 -0.99 -15.19 -6.52
C ILE A 167 0.35 -15.69 -7.07
N GLY A 168 0.48 -17.00 -7.27
CA GLY A 168 1.62 -17.65 -7.95
C GLY A 168 2.99 -17.22 -7.44
N PRO A 169 3.87 -16.65 -8.29
CA PRO A 169 5.24 -16.28 -7.93
C PRO A 169 5.33 -15.33 -6.72
N MET A 170 4.33 -14.48 -6.51
CA MET A 170 4.30 -13.57 -5.35
C MET A 170 4.18 -14.28 -3.99
N ALA A 171 3.92 -15.59 -3.98
CA ALA A 171 3.94 -16.42 -2.77
C ALA A 171 4.96 -17.56 -2.84
N LYS A 172 5.39 -17.97 -4.05
CA LYS A 172 6.14 -19.21 -4.27
C LYS A 172 7.63 -19.00 -4.59
N GLU A 173 7.99 -17.82 -5.07
CA GLU A 173 9.41 -17.51 -5.32
C GLU A 173 10.20 -17.44 -4.02
N GLN A 174 11.48 -17.79 -4.12
CA GLN A 174 12.37 -17.77 -2.97
C GLN A 174 12.48 -16.34 -2.40
N GLY A 175 12.16 -16.20 -1.13
CA GLY A 175 12.20 -14.92 -0.43
C GLY A 175 10.96 -14.05 -0.63
N ALA A 176 9.93 -14.54 -1.32
CA ALA A 176 8.69 -13.80 -1.50
C ALA A 176 8.12 -13.32 -0.14
N PRO A 177 7.71 -12.04 -0.04
CA PRO A 177 7.21 -11.48 1.21
C PRO A 177 5.81 -12.01 1.52
N PRO A 178 5.37 -11.99 2.78
CA PRO A 178 3.96 -12.17 3.10
C PRO A 178 3.11 -11.12 2.38
N VAL A 179 2.02 -11.56 1.74
CA VAL A 179 1.12 -10.71 0.95
C VAL A 179 -0.28 -10.70 1.56
N ALA A 180 -0.89 -9.52 1.61
CA ALA A 180 -2.33 -9.36 1.82
C ALA A 180 -2.92 -8.45 0.75
N SER A 181 -4.12 -8.78 0.29
CA SER A 181 -4.87 -7.97 -0.67
C SER A 181 -6.15 -7.45 -0.02
N LEU A 182 -6.36 -6.14 -0.13
CA LEU A 182 -7.53 -5.43 0.39
C LEU A 182 -8.27 -4.83 -0.80
N ARG A 183 -9.44 -5.40 -1.15
CA ARG A 183 -10.20 -4.98 -2.34
C ARG A 183 -11.68 -4.79 -2.06
N THR A 184 -12.31 -3.94 -2.87
CA THR A 184 -13.75 -3.99 -3.14
C THR A 184 -13.94 -4.85 -4.38
N ILE A 185 -14.78 -5.88 -4.29
CA ILE A 185 -15.02 -6.80 -5.41
C ILE A 185 -15.74 -6.06 -6.54
N LYS A 186 -15.10 -5.97 -7.69
CA LYS A 186 -15.63 -5.35 -8.91
C LYS A 186 -15.66 -6.32 -10.10
N SER A 187 -15.06 -7.51 -9.95
CA SER A 187 -14.96 -8.54 -10.98
C SER A 187 -14.93 -9.93 -10.35
N ASP A 188 -15.30 -10.95 -11.13
CA ASP A 188 -15.37 -12.35 -10.72
C ASP A 188 -14.00 -13.07 -10.80
N VAL A 189 -12.92 -12.38 -10.54
CA VAL A 189 -11.60 -13.00 -10.36
C VAL A 189 -11.43 -13.41 -8.90
N VAL A 190 -10.85 -14.56 -8.68
CA VAL A 190 -10.66 -15.15 -7.34
C VAL A 190 -9.21 -15.00 -6.91
#